data_ac165d53002106d51c78b1b49d29993f
#
_entry.id   ac165d53002106d51c78b1b49d29993f
#
_cell.length_a   1.000
_cell.length_b   1.000
_cell.length_c   1.000
_cell.angle_alpha   90.00
_cell.angle_beta   90.00
_cell.angle_gamma   90.00
#
_symmetry.space_group_name_H-M   'P 1'
#
loop_
_entity.id
_entity.type
_entity.pdbx_description
1 polymer ?
#
loop_
_entity_poly.entity_id
_entity_poly.type
_entity_poly.pdbx_seq_one_letter_code
_entity_poly.pdbx_strand_id
1 'polypeptide(L)'
;MSDKINELKEKTRKALEGGGKKRIEKQHEKGKLTARERIKFLLDEGSFEEMGMLVTHRSTNFGLDKQKYYGDGVVTGYGTINGRPVYVFSQDFTVMGGSLAESHAEKIVKIMDLAMKNGVPLIGLNDSGGARIQEGVVSLGGYADIFYRNTLASGVIPQLSAIMGPCAGGAVYSPALTDFITMVENTSYMFVTGPNVVKTVTHEEVTSEDLGGASAHSTKSGVTHFTAPNEIAALDQIKKLLSYVPQNCEDPAPALPYEPSNEKREQPNGIVPENPNQPYDIREVIEGVADTESFFEVHKDYAENIVVGFARLGGKSIGIVANQPAVLAGVLDIESSKKGARFVRFCDAFNIPLLVFEDVPGFLPGTDQEWNAIISNGAKLLYAFSEATVPRITIITRKAYGGAYDVMNSKHIGADMNYAWPTAEIAVMGAKGAAEIIFRNEIKNADDPEAKLKEKEAEYAELFANPYNAAQRGYVDEVIIPENTREKLIKAFKMLENKVDNLPKKKHGNIPL
;
A
#
# COMPACT_ATOMS: atom_id res chain seq x y z
N MET A 1 38.64 31.66 19.75
CA MET A 1 37.90 30.36 19.60
C MET A 1 36.61 30.38 20.41
N SER A 2 36.59 30.89 21.63
CA SER A 2 35.40 31.00 22.51
C SER A 2 34.23 31.77 21.84
N ASP A 3 34.48 32.93 21.24
CA ASP A 3 33.42 33.75 20.62
C ASP A 3 32.77 33.11 19.40
N LYS A 4 33.55 32.39 18.55
CA LYS A 4 33.02 31.65 17.41
C LYS A 4 32.17 30.45 17.83
N ILE A 5 32.55 29.78 18.94
CA ILE A 5 31.77 28.69 19.51
C ILE A 5 30.45 29.22 20.08
N ASN A 6 30.50 30.36 20.77
CA ASN A 6 29.29 31.00 21.31
C ASN A 6 28.34 31.47 20.20
N GLU A 7 28.88 32.00 19.10
CA GLU A 7 28.08 32.33 17.90
C GLU A 7 27.37 31.10 17.32
N LEU A 8 28.09 29.98 17.18
CA LEU A 8 27.49 28.72 16.69
C LEU A 8 26.38 28.23 17.62
N LYS A 9 26.64 28.20 18.94
CA LYS A 9 25.62 27.80 19.93
C LYS A 9 24.37 28.67 19.84
N GLU A 10 24.53 29.99 19.67
CA GLU A 10 23.38 30.88 19.54
C GLU A 10 22.58 30.66 18.24
N LYS A 11 23.26 30.43 17.10
CA LYS A 11 22.60 30.08 15.84
C LYS A 11 21.87 28.74 15.94
N THR A 12 22.49 27.74 16.55
CA THR A 12 21.88 26.43 16.81
C THR A 12 20.65 26.57 17.70
N ARG A 13 20.74 27.35 18.79
CA ARG A 13 19.59 27.62 19.67
C ARG A 13 18.43 28.24 18.89
N LYS A 14 18.69 29.26 18.04
CA LYS A 14 17.67 29.88 17.20
C LYS A 14 17.07 28.90 16.18
N ALA A 15 17.86 28.00 15.60
CA ALA A 15 17.38 26.98 14.69
C ALA A 15 16.43 25.97 15.38
N LEU A 16 16.73 25.65 16.64
CA LEU A 16 15.89 24.75 17.45
C LEU A 16 14.54 25.37 17.85
N GLU A 17 14.43 26.68 17.87
CA GLU A 17 13.20 27.41 18.21
C GLU A 17 12.14 27.40 17.08
N GLY A 18 12.52 27.00 15.86
CA GLY A 18 11.61 26.96 14.71
C GLY A 18 10.88 28.31 14.51
N GLY A 19 9.54 28.28 14.48
CA GLY A 19 8.70 29.48 14.38
C GLY A 19 8.52 30.27 15.68
N GLY A 20 9.15 29.81 16.78
CA GLY A 20 9.10 30.41 18.10
C GLY A 20 7.97 29.91 19.00
N LYS A 21 8.14 30.12 20.31
CA LYS A 21 7.31 29.57 21.38
C LYS A 21 5.80 29.67 21.13
N LYS A 22 5.32 30.86 20.77
CA LYS A 22 3.88 31.10 20.54
C LYS A 22 3.27 30.25 19.41
N ARG A 23 4.05 29.97 18.33
CA ARG A 23 3.58 29.17 17.21
C ARG A 23 3.64 27.67 17.55
N ILE A 24 4.63 27.26 18.34
CA ILE A 24 4.74 25.89 18.87
C ILE A 24 3.57 25.59 19.81
N GLU A 25 3.24 26.50 20.75
CA GLU A 25 2.08 26.36 21.63
C GLU A 25 0.78 26.17 20.82
N LYS A 26 0.56 26.98 19.77
CA LYS A 26 -0.60 26.82 18.87
C LYS A 26 -0.61 25.50 18.10
N GLN A 27 0.55 24.91 17.81
CA GLN A 27 0.66 23.59 17.19
C GLN A 27 0.19 22.52 18.18
N HIS A 28 0.68 22.58 19.42
CA HIS A 28 0.29 21.65 20.49
C HIS A 28 -1.19 21.78 20.89
N GLU A 29 -1.75 22.99 20.93
CA GLU A 29 -3.18 23.22 21.18
C GLU A 29 -4.08 22.50 20.17
N LYS A 30 -3.59 22.24 18.97
CA LYS A 30 -4.28 21.46 17.92
C LYS A 30 -4.02 19.94 18.01
N GLY A 31 -3.35 19.47 19.07
CA GLY A 31 -2.97 18.06 19.22
C GLY A 31 -1.85 17.60 18.30
N LYS A 32 -1.07 18.54 17.71
CA LYS A 32 -0.01 18.25 16.74
C LYS A 32 1.37 18.43 17.38
N LEU A 33 2.29 17.57 16.99
CA LEU A 33 3.71 17.66 17.34
C LEU A 33 4.45 18.67 16.45
N THR A 34 5.57 19.18 16.91
CA THR A 34 6.52 19.93 16.08
C THR A 34 7.30 18.98 15.15
N ALA A 35 7.92 19.52 14.10
CA ALA A 35 8.74 18.73 13.18
C ALA A 35 9.85 17.93 13.89
N ARG A 36 10.49 18.53 14.91
CA ARG A 36 11.56 17.89 15.67
C ARG A 36 11.05 16.81 16.63
N GLU A 37 9.90 17.03 17.26
CA GLU A 37 9.26 16.04 18.12
C GLU A 37 8.86 14.80 17.31
N ARG A 38 8.29 14.97 16.10
CA ARG A 38 7.96 13.89 15.17
C ARG A 38 9.20 13.04 14.86
N ILE A 39 10.32 13.66 14.51
CA ILE A 39 11.59 12.96 14.25
C ILE A 39 12.06 12.20 15.49
N LYS A 40 11.99 12.85 16.67
CA LYS A 40 12.39 12.22 17.94
C LYS A 40 11.55 10.98 18.28
N PHE A 41 10.24 10.99 17.98
CA PHE A 41 9.39 9.82 18.19
C PHE A 41 9.56 8.73 17.12
N LEU A 42 9.96 9.13 15.91
CA LEU A 42 10.16 8.20 14.79
C LEU A 42 11.46 7.41 14.91
N LEU A 43 12.56 8.09 15.20
CA LEU A 43 13.90 7.51 15.18
C LEU A 43 14.34 6.94 16.53
N ASP A 44 15.30 6.05 16.50
CA ASP A 44 15.95 5.53 17.69
C ASP A 44 16.60 6.66 18.48
N GLU A 45 16.57 6.57 19.81
CA GLU A 45 17.09 7.63 20.69
C GLU A 45 18.56 7.91 20.39
N GLY A 46 18.89 9.20 20.21
CA GLY A 46 20.24 9.66 19.94
C GLY A 46 20.81 9.36 18.55
N SER A 47 20.02 8.75 17.64
CA SER A 47 20.49 8.40 16.29
C SER A 47 20.37 9.52 15.27
N PHE A 48 19.61 10.57 15.57
CA PHE A 48 19.31 11.62 14.59
C PHE A 48 20.49 12.57 14.36
N GLU A 49 20.93 12.68 13.10
CA GLU A 49 21.90 13.65 12.63
C GLU A 49 21.24 14.64 11.66
N GLU A 50 21.08 15.89 12.10
CA GLU A 50 20.43 16.93 11.30
C GLU A 50 21.35 17.49 10.22
N MET A 51 20.81 17.63 9.00
CA MET A 51 21.50 18.20 7.86
C MET A 51 20.84 19.53 7.45
N GLY A 52 21.65 20.56 7.19
CA GLY A 52 21.16 21.85 6.70
C GLY A 52 20.43 22.69 7.77
N MET A 53 20.71 22.50 9.05
CA MET A 53 20.10 23.24 10.16
C MET A 53 20.18 24.77 10.00
N LEU A 54 21.29 25.29 9.48
CA LEU A 54 21.53 26.74 9.35
C LEU A 54 21.15 27.31 7.97
N VAL A 55 20.56 26.52 7.09
CA VAL A 55 20.05 27.01 5.80
C VAL A 55 18.90 27.98 6.04
N THR A 56 18.85 29.06 5.26
CA THR A 56 17.76 30.04 5.26
C THR A 56 17.29 30.30 3.84
N HIS A 57 16.07 30.80 3.66
CA HIS A 57 15.60 31.24 2.35
C HIS A 57 16.44 32.42 1.80
N ARG A 58 16.46 32.58 0.48
CA ARG A 58 17.23 33.61 -0.23
C ARG A 58 16.38 34.79 -0.66
N SER A 59 15.06 34.71 -0.49
CA SER A 59 14.15 35.80 -0.89
C SER A 59 14.39 37.09 -0.13
N THR A 60 14.30 38.21 -0.86
CA THR A 60 14.39 39.58 -0.35
C THR A 60 13.07 40.34 -0.53
N ASN A 61 12.08 39.76 -1.22
CA ASN A 61 10.80 40.40 -1.51
C ASN A 61 9.85 40.33 -0.30
N PHE A 62 8.89 41.22 -0.26
CA PHE A 62 7.80 41.23 0.73
C PHE A 62 8.27 41.26 2.20
N GLY A 63 9.46 41.85 2.47
CA GLY A 63 10.04 41.94 3.81
C GLY A 63 10.69 40.67 4.33
N LEU A 64 10.86 39.63 3.47
CA LEU A 64 11.52 38.37 3.84
C LEU A 64 13.03 38.54 4.10
N ASP A 65 13.65 39.61 3.60
CA ASP A 65 15.03 39.98 3.95
C ASP A 65 15.25 40.15 5.46
N LYS A 66 14.20 40.59 6.17
CA LYS A 66 14.19 40.83 7.62
C LYS A 66 13.72 39.62 8.45
N GLN A 67 13.20 38.58 7.82
CA GLN A 67 12.61 37.38 8.48
C GLN A 67 13.33 36.10 8.05
N LYS A 68 14.54 35.90 8.57
CA LYS A 68 15.33 34.70 8.29
C LYS A 68 15.12 33.64 9.37
N TYR A 69 14.50 32.52 8.98
CA TYR A 69 14.35 31.36 9.83
C TYR A 69 15.39 30.30 9.43
N TYR A 70 16.18 29.82 10.41
CA TYR A 70 17.08 28.70 10.19
C TYR A 70 16.29 27.42 9.90
N GLY A 71 16.79 26.62 8.99
CA GLY A 71 16.13 25.38 8.55
C GLY A 71 15.07 25.58 7.47
N ASP A 72 14.66 26.83 7.20
CA ASP A 72 13.67 27.22 6.17
C ASP A 72 12.39 26.37 6.15
N GLY A 73 11.84 26.08 7.34
CA GLY A 73 10.56 25.38 7.48
C GLY A 73 10.60 23.88 7.23
N VAL A 74 11.78 23.25 7.18
CA VAL A 74 11.92 21.79 7.13
C VAL A 74 13.14 21.32 7.90
N VAL A 75 12.97 20.28 8.70
CA VAL A 75 14.04 19.55 9.38
C VAL A 75 14.39 18.33 8.54
N THR A 76 15.65 18.19 8.14
CA THR A 76 16.14 17.11 7.28
C THR A 76 17.36 16.44 7.90
N GLY A 77 17.51 15.15 7.70
CA GLY A 77 18.66 14.41 8.23
C GLY A 77 18.51 12.90 8.04
N TYR A 78 19.26 12.16 8.83
CA TYR A 78 19.24 10.71 8.86
C TYR A 78 19.34 10.19 10.30
N GLY A 79 18.96 8.94 10.48
CA GLY A 79 19.05 8.24 11.76
C GLY A 79 18.70 6.77 11.56
N THR A 80 18.32 6.09 12.64
CA THR A 80 17.93 4.68 12.56
C THR A 80 16.53 4.45 13.11
N ILE A 81 15.88 3.39 12.62
CA ILE A 81 14.64 2.82 13.16
C ILE A 81 14.90 1.35 13.41
N ASN A 82 14.86 0.93 14.67
CA ASN A 82 15.24 -0.42 15.10
C ASN A 82 16.63 -0.83 14.55
N GLY A 83 17.59 0.09 14.60
CA GLY A 83 18.96 -0.09 14.12
C GLY A 83 19.12 0.03 12.58
N ARG A 84 18.05 0.14 11.81
CA ARG A 84 18.09 0.26 10.35
C ARG A 84 18.22 1.73 9.94
N PRO A 85 19.19 2.11 9.09
CA PRO A 85 19.36 3.48 8.63
C PRO A 85 18.21 3.94 7.74
N VAL A 86 17.81 5.21 7.91
CA VAL A 86 16.79 5.88 7.11
C VAL A 86 17.16 7.35 6.92
N TYR A 87 16.71 7.96 5.81
CA TYR A 87 16.67 9.42 5.68
C TYR A 87 15.27 9.93 5.96
N VAL A 88 15.17 11.10 6.59
CA VAL A 88 13.90 11.70 6.99
C VAL A 88 13.88 13.20 6.73
N PHE A 89 12.74 13.70 6.27
CA PHE A 89 12.41 15.11 6.37
C PHE A 89 11.10 15.31 7.12
N SER A 90 11.00 16.40 7.87
CA SER A 90 9.78 16.78 8.57
C SER A 90 9.52 18.27 8.34
N GLN A 91 8.39 18.60 7.71
CA GLN A 91 8.00 19.99 7.46
C GLN A 91 7.54 20.64 8.75
N ASP A 92 8.03 21.85 8.99
CA ASP A 92 7.72 22.62 10.20
C ASP A 92 6.66 23.68 9.91
N PHE A 93 5.43 23.36 10.22
CA PHE A 93 4.30 24.27 10.02
C PHE A 93 4.40 25.55 10.83
N THR A 94 5.21 25.58 11.90
CA THR A 94 5.45 26.78 12.70
C THR A 94 6.26 27.84 11.96
N VAL A 95 7.00 27.45 10.92
CA VAL A 95 7.80 28.32 10.06
C VAL A 95 7.11 28.51 8.72
N MET A 96 6.52 29.67 8.49
CA MET A 96 5.84 30.04 7.24
C MET A 96 4.81 29.01 6.76
N GLY A 97 4.12 28.31 7.70
CA GLY A 97 3.15 27.27 7.38
C GLY A 97 3.75 26.03 6.71
N GLY A 98 5.02 25.76 6.92
CA GLY A 98 5.71 24.62 6.26
C GLY A 98 5.78 24.77 4.73
N SER A 99 5.54 25.98 4.19
CA SER A 99 5.48 26.19 2.74
C SER A 99 6.84 26.00 2.07
N LEU A 100 6.82 25.36 0.91
CA LEU A 100 8.00 24.98 0.16
C LEU A 100 8.44 26.09 -0.81
N ALA A 101 9.73 26.38 -0.80
CA ALA A 101 10.40 27.19 -1.79
C ALA A 101 11.81 26.63 -2.08
N GLU A 102 12.67 27.42 -2.73
CA GLU A 102 13.97 26.96 -3.24
C GLU A 102 14.82 26.25 -2.17
N SER A 103 15.19 26.95 -1.09
CA SER A 103 16.10 26.42 -0.06
C SER A 103 15.48 25.25 0.73
N HIS A 104 14.17 25.30 0.97
CA HIS A 104 13.41 24.20 1.57
C HIS A 104 13.49 22.94 0.69
N ALA A 105 13.23 23.08 -0.61
CA ALA A 105 13.31 21.99 -1.57
C ALA A 105 14.73 21.44 -1.71
N GLU A 106 15.74 22.29 -1.82
CA GLU A 106 17.14 21.87 -1.90
C GLU A 106 17.57 20.98 -0.72
N LYS A 107 17.07 21.26 0.49
CA LYS A 107 17.32 20.42 1.66
C LYS A 107 16.71 19.03 1.51
N ILE A 108 15.44 18.94 1.07
CA ILE A 108 14.76 17.66 0.83
C ILE A 108 15.46 16.91 -0.28
N VAL A 109 15.72 17.54 -1.42
CA VAL A 109 16.41 16.97 -2.58
C VAL A 109 17.77 16.38 -2.19
N LYS A 110 18.53 17.08 -1.36
CA LYS A 110 19.84 16.60 -0.89
C LYS A 110 19.73 15.26 -0.15
N ILE A 111 18.77 15.11 0.75
CA ILE A 111 18.62 13.83 1.47
C ILE A 111 18.01 12.74 0.59
N MET A 112 17.15 13.08 -0.39
CA MET A 112 16.65 12.13 -1.39
C MET A 112 17.79 11.54 -2.23
N ASP A 113 18.69 12.41 -2.72
CA ASP A 113 19.86 11.99 -3.48
C ASP A 113 20.79 11.10 -2.63
N LEU A 114 20.95 11.40 -1.34
CA LEU A 114 21.75 10.57 -0.43
C LEU A 114 21.07 9.26 -0.10
N ALA A 115 19.75 9.24 0.10
CA ALA A 115 18.98 8.01 0.33
C ALA A 115 19.15 7.03 -0.83
N MET A 116 19.00 7.50 -2.07
CA MET A 116 19.23 6.69 -3.28
C MET A 116 20.66 6.19 -3.40
N LYS A 117 21.66 7.04 -3.11
CA LYS A 117 23.08 6.65 -3.17
C LYS A 117 23.49 5.63 -2.13
N ASN A 118 22.81 5.64 -0.97
CA ASN A 118 23.08 4.71 0.12
C ASN A 118 22.14 3.49 0.11
N GLY A 119 21.14 3.46 -0.77
CA GLY A 119 20.17 2.37 -0.86
C GLY A 119 19.37 2.19 0.43
N VAL A 120 18.84 3.29 1.00
CA VAL A 120 18.08 3.26 2.27
C VAL A 120 16.74 3.97 2.16
N PRO A 121 15.73 3.60 2.95
CA PRO A 121 14.40 4.20 2.89
C PRO A 121 14.40 5.71 3.14
N LEU A 122 13.45 6.40 2.47
CA LEU A 122 13.15 7.80 2.67
C LEU A 122 11.79 7.96 3.33
N ILE A 123 11.71 8.77 4.39
CA ILE A 123 10.48 9.05 5.12
C ILE A 123 10.18 10.54 5.08
N GLY A 124 9.01 10.90 4.57
CA GLY A 124 8.50 12.27 4.55
C GLY A 124 7.39 12.48 5.58
N LEU A 125 7.60 13.42 6.52
CA LEU A 125 6.59 13.85 7.47
C LEU A 125 6.04 15.20 6.99
N ASN A 126 4.87 15.16 6.33
CA ASN A 126 4.33 16.26 5.55
C ASN A 126 3.35 17.10 6.38
N ASP A 127 3.58 18.40 6.45
CA ASP A 127 2.73 19.38 7.13
C ASP A 127 2.97 20.76 6.48
N SER A 128 2.29 21.04 5.36
CA SER A 128 2.60 22.16 4.49
C SER A 128 1.38 22.83 3.86
N GLY A 129 1.36 24.14 3.90
CA GLY A 129 0.39 24.93 3.14
C GLY A 129 0.61 24.97 1.63
N GLY A 130 1.60 24.26 1.10
CA GLY A 130 1.89 24.20 -0.33
C GLY A 130 3.06 25.10 -0.76
N ALA A 131 3.03 25.63 -1.98
CA ALA A 131 4.08 26.48 -2.52
C ALA A 131 4.13 27.84 -1.80
N ARG A 132 5.33 28.29 -1.46
CA ARG A 132 5.57 29.63 -0.88
C ARG A 132 5.38 30.68 -1.97
N ILE A 133 4.23 31.35 -1.97
CA ILE A 133 3.83 32.30 -3.01
C ILE A 133 4.75 33.53 -3.12
N GLN A 134 5.38 33.92 -2.01
CA GLN A 134 6.30 35.03 -1.95
C GLN A 134 7.60 34.84 -2.74
N GLU A 135 7.94 33.60 -3.07
CA GLU A 135 9.12 33.24 -3.86
C GLU A 135 8.78 32.92 -5.33
N GLY A 136 7.49 32.91 -5.70
CA GLY A 136 7.06 32.77 -7.09
C GLY A 136 7.44 31.41 -7.71
N VAL A 137 7.93 31.45 -8.95
CA VAL A 137 8.18 30.25 -9.76
C VAL A 137 9.25 29.32 -9.19
N VAL A 138 10.18 29.80 -8.38
CA VAL A 138 11.21 28.93 -7.76
C VAL A 138 10.60 27.92 -6.78
N SER A 139 9.45 28.25 -6.17
CA SER A 139 8.68 27.30 -5.36
C SER A 139 8.13 26.15 -6.21
N LEU A 140 7.70 26.42 -7.45
CA LEU A 140 7.26 25.38 -8.37
C LEU A 140 8.42 24.52 -8.86
N GLY A 141 9.57 25.15 -9.17
CA GLY A 141 10.81 24.45 -9.51
C GLY A 141 11.23 23.49 -8.39
N GLY A 142 11.17 23.94 -7.14
CA GLY A 142 11.49 23.09 -5.97
C GLY A 142 10.57 21.85 -5.86
N TYR A 143 9.27 21.99 -6.11
CA TYR A 143 8.38 20.82 -6.17
C TYR A 143 8.73 19.89 -7.32
N ALA A 144 8.99 20.42 -8.52
CA ALA A 144 9.35 19.61 -9.67
C ALA A 144 10.64 18.80 -9.43
N ASP A 145 11.63 19.38 -8.76
CA ASP A 145 12.87 18.71 -8.37
C ASP A 145 12.62 17.52 -7.42
N ILE A 146 11.67 17.66 -6.49
CA ILE A 146 11.26 16.59 -5.58
C ILE A 146 10.50 15.50 -6.36
N PHE A 147 9.52 15.86 -7.21
CA PHE A 147 8.74 14.90 -8.02
C PHE A 147 9.65 14.06 -8.93
N TYR A 148 10.63 14.69 -9.55
CA TYR A 148 11.61 14.00 -10.37
C TYR A 148 12.35 12.93 -9.57
N ARG A 149 12.79 13.26 -8.35
CA ARG A 149 13.49 12.31 -7.49
C ARG A 149 12.59 11.22 -6.92
N ASN A 150 11.32 11.55 -6.59
CA ASN A 150 10.36 10.50 -6.24
C ASN A 150 10.23 9.46 -7.36
N THR A 151 10.20 9.92 -8.62
CA THR A 151 10.11 9.03 -9.78
C THR A 151 11.38 8.19 -9.95
N LEU A 152 12.56 8.79 -9.78
CA LEU A 152 13.83 8.05 -9.86
C LEU A 152 14.02 7.05 -8.72
N ALA A 153 13.50 7.35 -7.54
CA ALA A 153 13.58 6.48 -6.35
C ALA A 153 12.54 5.35 -6.36
N SER A 154 11.50 5.47 -7.19
CA SER A 154 10.42 4.48 -7.28
C SER A 154 10.93 3.11 -7.68
N GLY A 155 10.67 2.10 -6.86
CA GLY A 155 11.17 0.73 -7.03
C GLY A 155 12.68 0.58 -6.77
N VAL A 156 13.37 1.61 -6.28
CA VAL A 156 14.80 1.56 -5.91
C VAL A 156 14.96 1.53 -4.40
N ILE A 157 14.32 2.47 -3.71
CA ILE A 157 14.27 2.53 -2.24
C ILE A 157 12.82 2.72 -1.78
N PRO A 158 12.41 2.17 -0.63
CA PRO A 158 11.10 2.45 -0.07
C PRO A 158 10.93 3.93 0.25
N GLN A 159 9.82 4.51 -0.20
CA GLN A 159 9.44 5.89 0.05
C GLN A 159 8.14 5.92 0.85
N LEU A 160 8.18 6.44 2.08
CA LEU A 160 7.05 6.47 2.99
C LEU A 160 6.65 7.91 3.32
N SER A 161 5.36 8.20 3.25
CA SER A 161 4.82 9.52 3.57
C SER A 161 3.82 9.44 4.73
N ALA A 162 3.98 10.31 5.72
CA ALA A 162 2.96 10.56 6.72
C ALA A 162 2.43 11.99 6.57
N ILE A 163 1.11 12.13 6.49
CA ILE A 163 0.45 13.43 6.42
C ILE A 163 0.06 13.83 7.84
N MET A 164 0.76 14.83 8.37
CA MET A 164 0.69 15.26 9.77
C MET A 164 -0.09 16.58 9.93
N GLY A 165 -0.61 17.12 8.85
CA GLY A 165 -1.38 18.35 8.82
C GLY A 165 -1.90 18.66 7.43
N PRO A 166 -2.20 19.92 7.11
CA PRO A 166 -2.54 20.33 5.76
C PRO A 166 -1.46 19.90 4.74
N CYS A 167 -1.91 19.41 3.60
CA CYS A 167 -1.09 19.08 2.46
C CYS A 167 -1.88 19.48 1.21
N ALA A 168 -1.59 20.67 0.65
CA ALA A 168 -2.43 21.27 -0.36
C ALA A 168 -1.65 21.68 -1.62
N GLY A 169 -2.32 21.65 -2.78
CA GLY A 169 -1.74 22.04 -4.05
C GLY A 169 -0.56 21.14 -4.44
N GLY A 170 0.58 21.72 -4.80
CA GLY A 170 1.79 20.96 -5.17
C GLY A 170 2.27 19.96 -4.10
N ALA A 171 1.94 20.20 -2.83
CA ALA A 171 2.37 19.35 -1.73
C ALA A 171 1.76 17.94 -1.76
N VAL A 172 0.63 17.70 -2.44
CA VAL A 172 -0.02 16.38 -2.48
C VAL A 172 0.63 15.41 -3.46
N TYR A 173 1.31 15.92 -4.49
CA TYR A 173 1.83 15.06 -5.55
C TYR A 173 3.06 14.26 -5.14
N SER A 174 3.96 14.84 -4.32
CA SER A 174 5.11 14.09 -3.80
C SER A 174 4.66 12.87 -2.97
N PRO A 175 3.79 12.98 -1.96
CA PRO A 175 3.24 11.82 -1.27
C PRO A 175 2.56 10.83 -2.21
N ALA A 176 1.79 11.29 -3.21
CA ALA A 176 1.10 10.42 -4.16
C ALA A 176 2.07 9.60 -5.05
N LEU A 177 3.32 10.05 -5.22
CA LEU A 177 4.39 9.34 -5.92
C LEU A 177 5.15 8.36 -5.01
N THR A 178 4.94 8.41 -3.69
CA THR A 178 5.58 7.48 -2.75
C THR A 178 4.85 6.15 -2.65
N ASP A 179 5.46 5.17 -2.01
CA ASP A 179 4.91 3.80 -1.97
C ASP A 179 3.72 3.69 -1.02
N PHE A 180 3.81 4.30 0.17
CA PHE A 180 2.75 4.27 1.17
C PHE A 180 2.51 5.63 1.81
N ILE A 181 1.23 5.92 2.05
CA ILE A 181 0.76 7.13 2.71
C ILE A 181 0.00 6.75 3.97
N THR A 182 0.38 7.34 5.10
CA THR A 182 -0.38 7.29 6.36
C THR A 182 -0.98 8.68 6.62
N MET A 183 -2.26 8.77 6.96
CA MET A 183 -2.93 10.02 7.35
C MET A 183 -3.39 9.98 8.81
N VAL A 184 -3.21 11.12 9.50
CA VAL A 184 -3.72 11.30 10.86
C VAL A 184 -5.16 11.82 10.81
N GLU A 185 -6.07 11.16 11.50
CA GLU A 185 -7.48 11.55 11.55
C GLU A 185 -7.68 12.95 12.13
N ASN A 186 -8.66 13.68 11.62
CA ASN A 186 -9.09 15.01 12.09
C ASN A 186 -8.05 16.14 12.05
N THR A 187 -6.79 15.86 11.74
CA THR A 187 -5.73 16.87 11.74
C THR A 187 -4.97 16.95 10.42
N SER A 188 -5.09 15.95 9.56
CA SER A 188 -4.43 15.90 8.27
C SER A 188 -5.41 15.96 7.10
N TYR A 189 -5.02 16.69 6.06
CA TYR A 189 -5.84 16.89 4.87
C TYR A 189 -4.97 16.87 3.62
N MET A 190 -5.45 16.19 2.58
CA MET A 190 -4.85 16.21 1.24
C MET A 190 -5.89 16.65 0.22
N PHE A 191 -5.62 17.73 -0.52
CA PHE A 191 -6.47 18.15 -1.62
C PHE A 191 -5.68 19.03 -2.63
N VAL A 192 -6.04 18.96 -3.89
CA VAL A 192 -5.44 19.82 -4.93
C VAL A 192 -5.78 21.29 -4.65
N THR A 193 -7.03 21.57 -4.31
CA THR A 193 -7.50 22.89 -3.89
C THR A 193 -8.42 22.76 -2.68
N GLY A 194 -8.32 23.70 -1.74
CA GLY A 194 -9.11 23.66 -0.52
C GLY A 194 -10.59 24.04 -0.72
N PRO A 195 -11.44 23.86 0.33
CA PRO A 195 -12.89 24.05 0.26
C PRO A 195 -13.33 25.42 -0.28
N ASN A 196 -12.59 26.49 0.03
CA ASN A 196 -12.92 27.84 -0.46
C ASN A 196 -12.83 27.96 -1.99
N VAL A 197 -11.84 27.31 -2.62
CA VAL A 197 -11.70 27.30 -4.07
C VAL A 197 -12.78 26.42 -4.70
N VAL A 198 -13.06 25.25 -4.11
CA VAL A 198 -14.15 24.38 -4.53
C VAL A 198 -15.47 25.14 -4.52
N LYS A 199 -15.80 25.83 -3.43
CA LYS A 199 -17.02 26.65 -3.35
C LYS A 199 -17.09 27.74 -4.41
N THR A 200 -15.95 28.38 -4.73
CA THR A 200 -15.92 29.46 -5.73
C THR A 200 -16.08 28.94 -7.15
N VAL A 201 -15.52 27.78 -7.47
CA VAL A 201 -15.46 27.24 -8.85
C VAL A 201 -16.62 26.32 -9.18
N THR A 202 -16.93 25.39 -8.26
CA THR A 202 -17.98 24.35 -8.49
C THR A 202 -19.28 24.63 -7.73
N HIS A 203 -19.28 25.64 -6.83
CA HIS A 203 -20.40 25.98 -5.95
C HIS A 203 -20.77 24.88 -4.93
N GLU A 204 -19.90 23.91 -4.72
CA GLU A 204 -20.07 22.89 -3.71
C GLU A 204 -19.66 23.41 -2.32
N GLU A 205 -20.47 23.13 -1.31
CA GLU A 205 -20.13 23.39 0.09
C GLU A 205 -19.61 22.10 0.74
N VAL A 206 -18.34 22.07 1.09
CA VAL A 206 -17.67 20.89 1.64
C VAL A 206 -16.70 21.33 2.75
N THR A 207 -16.58 20.52 3.80
CA THR A 207 -15.56 20.74 4.83
C THR A 207 -14.19 20.22 4.37
N SER A 208 -13.12 20.61 5.05
CA SER A 208 -11.79 20.05 4.76
C SER A 208 -11.71 18.55 5.00
N GLU A 209 -12.43 18.06 6.03
CA GLU A 209 -12.49 16.64 6.36
C GLU A 209 -13.23 15.84 5.27
N ASP A 210 -14.39 16.33 4.83
CA ASP A 210 -15.19 15.64 3.79
C ASP A 210 -14.50 15.67 2.41
N LEU A 211 -13.76 16.76 2.11
CA LEU A 211 -13.06 16.92 0.83
C LEU A 211 -11.80 16.06 0.75
N GLY A 212 -10.99 16.04 1.80
CA GLY A 212 -9.68 15.42 1.73
C GLY A 212 -9.11 15.01 3.09
N GLY A 213 -9.95 14.70 4.07
CA GLY A 213 -9.54 14.12 5.35
C GLY A 213 -9.15 12.65 5.23
N ALA A 214 -8.64 12.10 6.31
CA ALA A 214 -8.18 10.71 6.36
C ALA A 214 -9.28 9.72 5.96
N SER A 215 -10.52 9.91 6.45
CA SER A 215 -11.67 9.06 6.09
C SER A 215 -12.01 9.13 4.61
N ALA A 216 -12.03 10.33 4.01
CA ALA A 216 -12.33 10.48 2.57
C ALA A 216 -11.30 9.73 1.70
N HIS A 217 -10.03 9.78 2.07
CA HIS A 217 -8.97 9.13 1.32
C HIS A 217 -8.79 7.65 1.62
N SER A 218 -9.21 7.17 2.80
CA SER A 218 -9.17 5.74 3.13
C SER A 218 -10.36 4.95 2.59
N THR A 219 -11.53 5.59 2.37
CA THR A 219 -12.75 4.86 1.97
C THR A 219 -13.19 5.12 0.54
N LYS A 220 -12.95 6.34 0.00
CA LYS A 220 -13.46 6.76 -1.31
C LYS A 220 -12.41 6.76 -2.40
N SER A 221 -11.24 7.37 -2.15
CA SER A 221 -10.22 7.56 -3.20
C SER A 221 -9.09 6.54 -3.18
N GLY A 222 -8.87 5.85 -2.06
CA GLY A 222 -7.75 4.93 -1.90
C GLY A 222 -6.37 5.60 -1.95
N VAL A 223 -6.28 6.92 -1.76
CA VAL A 223 -5.01 7.64 -1.76
C VAL A 223 -4.21 7.31 -0.51
N THR A 224 -4.86 7.20 0.65
CA THR A 224 -4.17 6.80 1.88
C THR A 224 -4.24 5.30 2.11
N HIS A 225 -3.10 4.73 2.47
CA HIS A 225 -2.95 3.29 2.72
C HIS A 225 -3.26 2.92 4.17
N PHE A 226 -3.02 3.86 5.10
CA PHE A 226 -3.22 3.70 6.52
C PHE A 226 -3.82 4.96 7.15
N THR A 227 -4.68 4.80 8.13
CA THR A 227 -5.16 5.89 8.99
C THR A 227 -4.67 5.68 10.42
N ALA A 228 -4.51 6.76 11.15
CA ALA A 228 -4.06 6.71 12.53
C ALA A 228 -4.81 7.76 13.39
N PRO A 229 -5.21 7.43 14.62
CA PRO A 229 -5.95 8.35 15.49
C PRO A 229 -5.14 9.55 15.98
N ASN A 230 -3.81 9.47 15.90
CA ASN A 230 -2.88 10.53 16.29
C ASN A 230 -1.51 10.35 15.62
N GLU A 231 -0.65 11.38 15.72
CA GLU A 231 0.65 11.38 15.08
C GLU A 231 1.59 10.28 15.59
N ILE A 232 1.53 9.92 16.88
CA ILE A 232 2.39 8.86 17.45
C ILE A 232 2.00 7.51 16.85
N ALA A 233 0.71 7.19 16.79
CA ALA A 233 0.23 5.97 16.16
C ALA A 233 0.62 5.90 14.66
N ALA A 234 0.59 7.04 13.95
CA ALA A 234 1.05 7.10 12.56
C ALA A 234 2.56 6.79 12.43
N LEU A 235 3.38 7.32 13.33
CA LEU A 235 4.82 7.03 13.36
C LEU A 235 5.10 5.55 13.69
N ASP A 236 4.34 4.96 14.61
CA ASP A 236 4.46 3.53 14.95
C ASP A 236 4.02 2.63 13.78
N GLN A 237 3.00 3.02 13.01
CA GLN A 237 2.64 2.33 11.76
C GLN A 237 3.78 2.34 10.75
N ILE A 238 4.51 3.47 10.59
CA ILE A 238 5.69 3.56 9.72
C ILE A 238 6.79 2.60 10.20
N LYS A 239 7.08 2.56 11.51
CA LYS A 239 8.06 1.63 12.07
C LYS A 239 7.65 0.18 11.82
N LYS A 240 6.37 -0.15 12.01
CA LYS A 240 5.82 -1.49 11.74
C LYS A 240 5.95 -1.84 10.26
N LEU A 241 5.56 -0.96 9.35
CA LEU A 241 5.68 -1.16 7.90
C LEU A 241 7.14 -1.44 7.49
N LEU A 242 8.09 -0.63 7.98
CA LEU A 242 9.52 -0.82 7.70
C LEU A 242 10.03 -2.19 8.15
N SER A 243 9.43 -2.82 9.15
CA SER A 243 9.83 -4.16 9.56
C SER A 243 9.53 -5.25 8.52
N TYR A 244 8.61 -4.99 7.58
CA TYR A 244 8.23 -5.94 6.52
C TYR A 244 8.95 -5.70 5.20
N VAL A 245 9.46 -4.49 4.95
CA VAL A 245 10.06 -4.13 3.68
C VAL A 245 11.59 -4.10 3.76
N PRO A 246 12.33 -4.45 2.69
CA PRO A 246 13.79 -4.42 2.67
C PRO A 246 14.33 -2.98 2.71
N GLN A 247 15.63 -2.84 2.73
CA GLN A 247 16.30 -1.55 2.72
C GLN A 247 16.22 -0.89 1.33
N ASN A 248 16.29 -1.72 0.29
CA ASN A 248 16.22 -1.31 -1.13
C ASN A 248 15.83 -2.50 -2.01
N CYS A 249 15.77 -2.30 -3.32
CA CYS A 249 15.37 -3.32 -4.30
C CYS A 249 16.40 -4.46 -4.51
N GLU A 250 17.61 -4.35 -3.98
CA GLU A 250 18.64 -5.40 -4.09
C GLU A 250 18.65 -6.32 -2.88
N ASP A 251 18.09 -5.86 -1.76
CA ASP A 251 18.05 -6.63 -0.52
C ASP A 251 16.87 -7.64 -0.53
N PRO A 252 17.02 -8.79 0.13
CA PRO A 252 15.94 -9.74 0.30
C PRO A 252 14.86 -9.19 1.26
N ALA A 253 13.65 -9.76 1.19
CA ALA A 253 12.59 -9.49 2.15
C ALA A 253 13.05 -9.76 3.60
N PRO A 254 12.72 -8.89 4.56
CA PRO A 254 13.17 -9.05 5.94
C PRO A 254 12.68 -10.37 6.57
N ALA A 255 13.56 -10.97 7.37
CA ALA A 255 13.25 -12.15 8.14
C ALA A 255 13.53 -11.92 9.64
N LEU A 256 12.67 -12.45 10.50
CA LEU A 256 12.88 -12.56 11.94
C LEU A 256 13.28 -13.99 12.29
N PRO A 257 14.02 -14.18 13.39
CA PRO A 257 14.23 -15.53 13.92
C PRO A 257 12.87 -16.23 14.11
N TYR A 258 12.78 -17.44 13.61
CA TYR A 258 11.58 -18.25 13.72
C TYR A 258 11.93 -19.59 14.37
N GLU A 259 11.27 -19.89 15.48
CA GLU A 259 11.25 -21.23 16.06
C GLU A 259 9.85 -21.81 15.84
N PRO A 260 9.73 -23.05 15.31
CA PRO A 260 8.46 -23.72 15.24
C PRO A 260 7.89 -23.84 16.65
N SER A 261 6.95 -22.97 16.98
CA SER A 261 6.31 -22.98 18.29
C SER A 261 5.19 -24.00 18.33
N ASN A 262 4.92 -24.54 19.52
CA ASN A 262 3.69 -25.29 19.82
C ASN A 262 2.48 -24.33 19.96
N GLU A 263 2.47 -23.21 19.23
CA GLU A 263 1.38 -22.26 19.26
C GLU A 263 0.08 -22.94 18.84
N LYS A 264 -0.89 -22.89 19.72
CA LYS A 264 -2.27 -23.25 19.39
C LYS A 264 -2.80 -22.18 18.45
N ARG A 265 -2.83 -22.49 17.17
CA ARG A 265 -3.49 -21.66 16.15
C ARG A 265 -4.86 -22.23 15.86
N GLU A 266 -5.80 -21.36 15.57
CA GLU A 266 -7.00 -21.81 14.89
C GLU A 266 -6.57 -22.35 13.53
N GLN A 267 -6.83 -23.64 13.33
CA GLN A 267 -6.52 -24.28 12.08
C GLN A 267 -7.51 -23.76 11.03
N PRO A 268 -7.09 -23.52 9.77
CA PRO A 268 -7.99 -23.05 8.73
C PRO A 268 -9.12 -24.04 8.40
N ASN A 269 -9.11 -25.18 9.03
CA ASN A 269 -10.10 -26.24 8.88
C ASN A 269 -11.47 -25.80 9.44
N GLY A 270 -12.49 -25.81 8.60
CA GLY A 270 -13.85 -25.39 8.97
C GLY A 270 -14.14 -23.89 8.88
N ILE A 271 -13.14 -23.03 8.57
CA ILE A 271 -13.36 -21.59 8.32
C ILE A 271 -14.13 -21.40 7.00
N VAL A 272 -13.71 -22.10 5.94
CA VAL A 272 -14.35 -22.02 4.63
C VAL A 272 -15.57 -22.95 4.60
N PRO A 273 -16.81 -22.42 4.45
CA PRO A 273 -18.01 -23.22 4.41
C PRO A 273 -18.07 -24.10 3.18
N GLU A 274 -18.62 -25.31 3.32
CA GLU A 274 -18.91 -26.21 2.18
C GLU A 274 -19.94 -25.59 1.21
N ASN A 275 -20.90 -24.84 1.74
CA ASN A 275 -21.86 -24.11 0.90
C ASN A 275 -21.17 -22.93 0.20
N PRO A 276 -21.03 -22.93 -1.14
CA PRO A 276 -20.34 -21.90 -1.88
C PRO A 276 -21.01 -20.51 -1.80
N ASN A 277 -22.25 -20.42 -1.35
CA ASN A 277 -22.99 -19.16 -1.20
C ASN A 277 -22.92 -18.58 0.22
N GLN A 278 -22.33 -19.31 1.16
CA GLN A 278 -22.14 -18.80 2.53
C GLN A 278 -20.88 -17.95 2.61
N PRO A 279 -20.98 -16.67 3.04
CA PRO A 279 -19.81 -15.82 3.19
C PRO A 279 -18.96 -16.24 4.40
N TYR A 280 -17.68 -15.88 4.36
CA TYR A 280 -16.73 -15.99 5.47
C TYR A 280 -15.69 -14.87 5.34
N ASP A 281 -14.99 -14.56 6.42
CA ASP A 281 -13.91 -13.57 6.38
C ASP A 281 -12.57 -14.25 6.06
N ILE A 282 -11.97 -13.88 4.93
CA ILE A 282 -10.67 -14.45 4.50
C ILE A 282 -9.53 -14.11 5.47
N ARG A 283 -9.68 -13.07 6.30
CA ARG A 283 -8.67 -12.71 7.31
C ARG A 283 -8.45 -13.84 8.31
N GLU A 284 -9.50 -14.58 8.67
CA GLU A 284 -9.40 -15.75 9.55
C GLU A 284 -8.51 -16.84 8.94
N VAL A 285 -8.62 -17.07 7.62
CA VAL A 285 -7.73 -18.01 6.90
C VAL A 285 -6.29 -17.49 6.89
N ILE A 286 -6.09 -16.21 6.61
CA ILE A 286 -4.76 -15.58 6.60
C ILE A 286 -4.10 -15.72 7.97
N GLU A 287 -4.80 -15.41 9.05
CA GLU A 287 -4.31 -15.50 10.43
C GLU A 287 -4.02 -16.96 10.85
N GLY A 288 -4.83 -17.91 10.38
CA GLY A 288 -4.60 -19.35 10.60
C GLY A 288 -3.33 -19.87 9.90
N VAL A 289 -2.92 -19.24 8.80
CA VAL A 289 -1.74 -19.64 8.00
C VAL A 289 -0.49 -18.85 8.35
N ALA A 290 -0.59 -17.54 8.51
CA ALA A 290 0.53 -16.65 8.80
C ALA A 290 1.12 -16.86 10.21
N ASP A 291 2.25 -16.26 10.52
CA ASP A 291 2.79 -16.21 11.88
C ASP A 291 1.85 -15.37 12.76
N THR A 292 1.70 -15.78 14.03
CA THR A 292 0.77 -15.16 14.98
C THR A 292 0.96 -13.63 15.03
N GLU A 293 -0.14 -12.87 14.97
CA GLU A 293 -0.18 -11.40 15.02
C GLU A 293 0.68 -10.69 13.97
N SER A 294 1.12 -11.41 12.93
CA SER A 294 1.99 -10.83 11.91
C SER A 294 1.24 -10.19 10.75
N PHE A 295 -0.05 -10.41 10.59
CA PHE A 295 -0.79 -9.81 9.49
C PHE A 295 -0.94 -8.29 9.68
N PHE A 296 -0.52 -7.53 8.67
CA PHE A 296 -0.58 -6.08 8.63
C PHE A 296 -1.27 -5.63 7.35
N GLU A 297 -2.57 -5.41 7.44
CA GLU A 297 -3.44 -5.08 6.31
C GLU A 297 -3.17 -3.67 5.78
N VAL A 298 -3.13 -3.54 4.45
CA VAL A 298 -2.98 -2.28 3.71
C VAL A 298 -4.31 -1.94 3.05
N HIS A 299 -4.73 -0.67 3.06
CA HIS A 299 -6.01 -0.24 2.51
C HIS A 299 -7.21 -0.99 3.11
N LYS A 300 -7.22 -1.13 4.43
CA LYS A 300 -8.27 -1.91 5.12
C LYS A 300 -9.69 -1.47 4.76
N ASP A 301 -9.92 -0.17 4.66
CA ASP A 301 -11.24 0.44 4.47
C ASP A 301 -11.52 0.82 2.99
N TYR A 302 -10.66 0.43 2.06
CA TYR A 302 -10.81 0.69 0.62
C TYR A 302 -10.85 -0.60 -0.18
N ALA A 303 -11.82 -0.70 -1.11
CA ALA A 303 -12.01 -1.90 -1.95
C ALA A 303 -11.95 -3.18 -1.10
N GLU A 304 -12.85 -3.28 -0.11
CA GLU A 304 -12.84 -4.33 0.91
C GLU A 304 -13.08 -5.74 0.35
N ASN A 305 -13.57 -5.85 -0.90
CA ASN A 305 -13.74 -7.12 -1.63
C ASN A 305 -12.41 -7.80 -2.00
N ILE A 306 -11.27 -7.13 -1.83
CA ILE A 306 -9.93 -7.70 -1.87
C ILE A 306 -9.14 -7.26 -0.64
N VAL A 307 -8.45 -8.18 -0.01
CA VAL A 307 -7.56 -7.95 1.12
C VAL A 307 -6.12 -8.01 0.64
N VAL A 308 -5.34 -6.98 0.94
CA VAL A 308 -3.89 -6.97 0.68
C VAL A 308 -3.15 -6.55 1.95
N GLY A 309 -1.96 -7.07 2.16
CA GLY A 309 -1.18 -6.73 3.35
C GLY A 309 0.09 -7.54 3.46
N PHE A 310 0.90 -7.19 4.42
CA PHE A 310 2.12 -7.93 4.75
C PHE A 310 1.84 -8.93 5.88
N ALA A 311 2.53 -10.05 5.83
CA ALA A 311 2.53 -11.02 6.91
C ALA A 311 3.92 -11.64 7.07
N ARG A 312 4.08 -12.51 8.05
CA ARG A 312 5.25 -13.37 8.16
C ARG A 312 4.84 -14.82 8.04
N LEU A 313 5.68 -15.58 7.38
CA LEU A 313 5.52 -17.02 7.25
C LEU A 313 6.85 -17.71 7.54
N GLY A 314 6.94 -18.37 8.68
CA GLY A 314 8.21 -18.92 9.18
C GLY A 314 9.26 -17.82 9.40
N GLY A 315 8.84 -16.66 9.93
CA GLY A 315 9.67 -15.49 10.18
C GLY A 315 9.92 -14.59 8.96
N LYS A 316 9.74 -15.07 7.71
CA LYS A 316 10.01 -14.31 6.48
C LYS A 316 8.83 -13.42 6.11
N SER A 317 9.11 -12.19 5.69
CA SER A 317 8.09 -11.28 5.16
C SER A 317 7.54 -11.80 3.84
N ILE A 318 6.21 -11.77 3.71
CA ILE A 318 5.47 -12.07 2.49
C ILE A 318 4.36 -11.03 2.27
N GLY A 319 3.99 -10.82 1.01
CA GLY A 319 2.79 -10.07 0.63
C GLY A 319 1.60 -11.01 0.46
N ILE A 320 0.46 -10.64 1.02
CA ILE A 320 -0.81 -11.36 0.90
C ILE A 320 -1.71 -10.61 -0.07
N VAL A 321 -2.34 -11.34 -1.01
CA VAL A 321 -3.43 -10.85 -1.85
C VAL A 321 -4.56 -11.87 -1.77
N ALA A 322 -5.74 -11.48 -1.33
CA ALA A 322 -6.83 -12.43 -1.09
C ALA A 322 -8.19 -11.85 -1.48
N ASN A 323 -9.04 -12.62 -2.13
CA ASN A 323 -10.44 -12.23 -2.31
C ASN A 323 -11.16 -12.28 -0.96
N GLN A 324 -12.08 -11.34 -0.70
CA GLN A 324 -12.88 -11.28 0.52
C GLN A 324 -14.33 -11.70 0.27
N PRO A 325 -14.69 -12.95 0.51
CA PRO A 325 -16.04 -13.46 0.23
C PRO A 325 -17.15 -12.81 1.06
N ALA A 326 -16.80 -12.20 2.19
CA ALA A 326 -17.76 -11.47 3.01
C ALA A 326 -18.21 -10.15 2.37
N VAL A 327 -17.44 -9.62 1.41
CA VAL A 327 -17.73 -8.36 0.72
C VAL A 327 -17.89 -8.61 -0.77
N LEU A 328 -19.07 -8.31 -1.33
CA LEU A 328 -19.38 -8.53 -2.74
C LEU A 328 -19.03 -9.95 -3.24
N ALA A 329 -19.11 -10.96 -2.36
CA ALA A 329 -18.73 -12.35 -2.65
C ALA A 329 -17.28 -12.52 -3.18
N GLY A 330 -16.39 -11.56 -2.96
CA GLY A 330 -15.00 -11.60 -3.44
C GLY A 330 -14.82 -11.29 -4.93
N VAL A 331 -15.83 -10.74 -5.63
CA VAL A 331 -15.71 -10.35 -7.05
C VAL A 331 -14.59 -9.31 -7.23
N LEU A 332 -13.98 -9.29 -8.42
CA LEU A 332 -13.08 -8.21 -8.81
C LEU A 332 -13.87 -7.07 -9.44
N ASP A 333 -13.59 -5.85 -9.01
CA ASP A 333 -14.10 -4.61 -9.59
C ASP A 333 -12.93 -3.66 -9.92
N ILE A 334 -13.24 -2.44 -10.34
CA ILE A 334 -12.24 -1.44 -10.71
C ILE A 334 -11.30 -1.17 -9.55
N GLU A 335 -11.83 -0.93 -8.35
CA GLU A 335 -11.04 -0.47 -7.22
C GLU A 335 -10.20 -1.62 -6.61
N SER A 336 -10.75 -2.81 -6.50
CA SER A 336 -10.01 -3.99 -6.05
C SER A 336 -8.89 -4.37 -7.02
N SER A 337 -9.12 -4.22 -8.32
CA SER A 337 -8.09 -4.45 -9.35
C SER A 337 -6.93 -3.47 -9.22
N LYS A 338 -7.20 -2.18 -9.00
CA LYS A 338 -6.17 -1.15 -8.76
C LYS A 338 -5.40 -1.42 -7.47
N LYS A 339 -6.12 -1.69 -6.36
CA LYS A 339 -5.53 -2.00 -5.05
C LYS A 339 -4.60 -3.20 -5.13
N GLY A 340 -5.06 -4.30 -5.70
CA GLY A 340 -4.26 -5.51 -5.89
C GLY A 340 -3.05 -5.27 -6.77
N ALA A 341 -3.22 -4.65 -7.93
CA ALA A 341 -2.13 -4.37 -8.87
C ALA A 341 -1.03 -3.51 -8.26
N ARG A 342 -1.39 -2.43 -7.55
CA ARG A 342 -0.43 -1.56 -6.86
C ARG A 342 0.38 -2.32 -5.83
N PHE A 343 -0.27 -3.15 -5.01
CA PHE A 343 0.38 -3.92 -3.96
C PHE A 343 1.30 -5.01 -4.53
N VAL A 344 0.86 -5.75 -5.55
CA VAL A 344 1.68 -6.77 -6.24
C VAL A 344 2.95 -6.13 -6.83
N ARG A 345 2.83 -4.99 -7.52
CA ARG A 345 4.00 -4.30 -8.08
C ARG A 345 4.97 -3.82 -7.00
N PHE A 346 4.47 -3.35 -5.86
CA PHE A 346 5.33 -2.99 -4.74
C PHE A 346 6.10 -4.21 -4.20
N CYS A 347 5.41 -5.32 -3.97
CA CYS A 347 6.05 -6.54 -3.50
C CYS A 347 7.13 -7.05 -4.46
N ASP A 348 6.84 -7.03 -5.77
CA ASP A 348 7.80 -7.44 -6.80
C ASP A 348 9.02 -6.50 -6.85
N ALA A 349 8.81 -5.19 -6.80
CA ALA A 349 9.90 -4.21 -6.81
C ALA A 349 10.85 -4.34 -5.61
N PHE A 350 10.37 -4.89 -4.49
CA PHE A 350 11.12 -5.01 -3.25
C PHE A 350 11.34 -6.46 -2.78
N ASN A 351 11.39 -7.41 -3.70
CA ASN A 351 11.74 -8.82 -3.43
C ASN A 351 10.87 -9.49 -2.35
N ILE A 352 9.62 -9.08 -2.19
CA ILE A 352 8.69 -9.63 -1.22
C ILE A 352 7.87 -10.73 -1.89
N PRO A 353 8.02 -12.01 -1.50
CA PRO A 353 7.25 -13.11 -2.06
C PRO A 353 5.74 -12.92 -1.88
N LEU A 354 4.95 -13.39 -2.83
CA LEU A 354 3.50 -13.23 -2.85
C LEU A 354 2.77 -14.55 -2.55
N LEU A 355 1.83 -14.48 -1.62
CA LEU A 355 0.85 -15.53 -1.34
C LEU A 355 -0.54 -15.03 -1.70
N VAL A 356 -1.22 -15.76 -2.56
CA VAL A 356 -2.58 -15.44 -3.00
C VAL A 356 -3.56 -16.46 -2.43
N PHE A 357 -4.66 -15.97 -1.83
CA PHE A 357 -5.82 -16.78 -1.49
C PHE A 357 -6.95 -16.43 -2.46
N GLU A 358 -7.41 -17.42 -3.20
CA GLU A 358 -8.39 -17.24 -4.25
C GLU A 358 -9.75 -17.80 -3.86
N ASP A 359 -10.76 -16.94 -3.84
CA ASP A 359 -12.18 -17.25 -3.80
C ASP A 359 -12.94 -16.19 -4.60
N VAL A 360 -12.93 -16.32 -5.93
CA VAL A 360 -13.41 -15.31 -6.85
C VAL A 360 -14.46 -15.86 -7.82
N PRO A 361 -15.69 -15.32 -7.80
CA PRO A 361 -16.75 -15.76 -8.74
C PRO A 361 -16.66 -15.08 -10.12
N GLY A 362 -15.78 -14.10 -10.30
CA GLY A 362 -15.63 -13.37 -11.55
C GLY A 362 -15.34 -11.88 -11.35
N PHE A 363 -15.45 -11.11 -12.43
CA PHE A 363 -15.49 -9.65 -12.40
C PHE A 363 -16.92 -9.14 -12.19
N LEU A 364 -17.06 -8.00 -11.49
CA LEU A 364 -18.35 -7.38 -11.23
C LEU A 364 -18.99 -6.89 -12.55
N PRO A 365 -20.16 -7.40 -12.94
CA PRO A 365 -20.85 -6.95 -14.14
C PRO A 365 -21.59 -5.63 -13.90
N GLY A 366 -21.92 -4.94 -14.97
CA GLY A 366 -22.79 -3.77 -14.96
C GLY A 366 -22.23 -2.58 -15.70
N THR A 367 -23.13 -1.69 -16.13
CA THR A 367 -22.79 -0.51 -16.93
C THR A 367 -21.84 0.44 -16.22
N ASP A 368 -21.94 0.56 -14.90
CA ASP A 368 -21.03 1.37 -14.10
C ASP A 368 -19.59 0.85 -14.22
N GLN A 369 -19.37 -0.45 -14.12
CA GLN A 369 -18.06 -1.05 -14.26
C GLN A 369 -17.53 -0.95 -15.71
N GLU A 370 -18.38 -1.27 -16.69
CA GLU A 370 -17.98 -1.24 -18.11
C GLU A 370 -17.62 0.18 -18.58
N TRP A 371 -18.44 1.18 -18.23
CA TRP A 371 -18.21 2.55 -18.63
C TRP A 371 -17.07 3.25 -17.89
N ASN A 372 -16.75 2.79 -16.68
CA ASN A 372 -15.61 3.27 -15.90
C ASN A 372 -14.36 2.40 -16.09
N ALA A 373 -14.30 1.64 -17.20
CA ALA A 373 -13.12 0.95 -17.68
C ALA A 373 -12.65 -0.25 -16.82
N ILE A 374 -13.57 -1.12 -16.37
CA ILE A 374 -13.22 -2.37 -15.69
C ILE A 374 -12.22 -3.21 -16.50
N ILE A 375 -12.33 -3.23 -17.83
CA ILE A 375 -11.46 -4.00 -18.72
C ILE A 375 -10.00 -3.58 -18.55
N SER A 376 -9.69 -2.29 -18.63
CA SER A 376 -8.31 -1.79 -18.48
C SER A 376 -7.83 -1.85 -17.03
N ASN A 377 -8.71 -1.61 -16.06
CA ASN A 377 -8.35 -1.70 -14.64
C ASN A 377 -8.13 -3.16 -14.20
N GLY A 378 -8.96 -4.10 -14.65
CA GLY A 378 -8.74 -5.54 -14.45
C GLY A 378 -7.44 -6.02 -15.09
N ALA A 379 -7.12 -5.50 -16.29
CA ALA A 379 -5.86 -5.79 -16.96
C ALA A 379 -4.62 -5.31 -16.18
N LYS A 380 -4.74 -4.29 -15.30
CA LYS A 380 -3.62 -3.88 -14.42
C LYS A 380 -3.21 -4.99 -13.46
N LEU A 381 -4.18 -5.66 -12.85
CA LEU A 381 -3.91 -6.76 -11.91
C LEU A 381 -3.31 -7.97 -12.63
N LEU A 382 -3.88 -8.34 -13.79
CA LEU A 382 -3.34 -9.38 -14.66
C LEU A 382 -1.88 -9.06 -15.07
N TYR A 383 -1.62 -7.82 -15.48
CA TYR A 383 -0.28 -7.36 -15.86
C TYR A 383 0.69 -7.45 -14.67
N ALA A 384 0.28 -6.96 -13.51
CA ALA A 384 1.13 -6.94 -12.32
C ALA A 384 1.58 -8.35 -11.91
N PHE A 385 0.66 -9.31 -11.87
CA PHE A 385 1.01 -10.71 -11.60
C PHE A 385 1.86 -11.33 -12.70
N SER A 386 1.53 -11.10 -13.97
CA SER A 386 2.28 -11.68 -15.10
C SER A 386 3.72 -11.15 -15.19
N GLU A 387 3.95 -9.90 -14.78
CA GLU A 387 5.29 -9.29 -14.81
C GLU A 387 6.12 -9.63 -13.57
N ALA A 388 5.48 -9.98 -12.44
CA ALA A 388 6.17 -10.21 -11.18
C ALA A 388 7.16 -11.39 -11.25
N THR A 389 8.35 -11.16 -10.70
CA THR A 389 9.50 -12.07 -10.72
C THR A 389 9.74 -12.76 -9.37
N VAL A 390 9.17 -12.22 -8.29
CA VAL A 390 9.26 -12.83 -6.95
C VAL A 390 8.56 -14.19 -6.90
N PRO A 391 8.89 -15.06 -5.92
CA PRO A 391 8.12 -16.27 -5.66
C PRO A 391 6.63 -15.98 -5.49
N ARG A 392 5.76 -16.68 -6.23
CA ARG A 392 4.31 -16.48 -6.25
C ARG A 392 3.59 -17.80 -6.08
N ILE A 393 2.82 -17.92 -4.99
CA ILE A 393 2.07 -19.13 -4.67
C ILE A 393 0.60 -18.78 -4.51
N THR A 394 -0.29 -19.60 -5.06
CA THR A 394 -1.75 -19.46 -4.94
C THR A 394 -2.35 -20.63 -4.19
N ILE A 395 -3.26 -20.34 -3.28
CA ILE A 395 -4.18 -21.30 -2.63
C ILE A 395 -5.59 -20.99 -3.10
N ILE A 396 -6.17 -21.89 -3.89
CA ILE A 396 -7.57 -21.80 -4.28
C ILE A 396 -8.40 -22.42 -3.15
N THR A 397 -9.07 -21.55 -2.39
CA THR A 397 -9.83 -21.96 -1.20
C THR A 397 -11.23 -22.44 -1.56
N ARG A 398 -11.88 -21.80 -2.55
CA ARG A 398 -13.22 -22.15 -2.98
C ARG A 398 -13.45 -21.80 -4.46
N LYS A 399 -14.10 -20.68 -4.81
CA LYS A 399 -14.42 -20.32 -6.19
C LYS A 399 -13.20 -19.81 -6.95
N ALA A 400 -13.07 -20.24 -8.18
CA ALA A 400 -12.08 -19.75 -9.13
C ALA A 400 -12.71 -19.79 -10.54
N TYR A 401 -13.48 -18.74 -10.89
CA TYR A 401 -14.33 -18.76 -12.08
C TYR A 401 -13.87 -17.78 -13.15
N GLY A 402 -13.91 -18.26 -14.40
CA GLY A 402 -13.73 -17.49 -15.61
C GLY A 402 -12.35 -16.81 -15.68
N GLY A 403 -12.29 -15.62 -16.30
CA GLY A 403 -11.06 -14.87 -16.41
C GLY A 403 -10.48 -14.37 -15.08
N ALA A 404 -11.29 -14.28 -14.02
CA ALA A 404 -10.82 -13.89 -12.71
C ALA A 404 -9.91 -14.97 -12.08
N TYR A 405 -10.15 -16.26 -12.36
CA TYR A 405 -9.23 -17.35 -12.04
C TYR A 405 -7.83 -17.08 -12.60
N ASP A 406 -7.75 -16.68 -13.87
CA ASP A 406 -6.44 -16.39 -14.47
C ASP A 406 -5.78 -15.19 -13.80
N VAL A 407 -6.56 -14.12 -13.55
CA VAL A 407 -6.05 -12.85 -13.01
C VAL A 407 -5.52 -12.99 -11.58
N MET A 408 -6.10 -13.88 -10.76
CA MET A 408 -5.68 -14.12 -9.38
C MET A 408 -4.47 -15.05 -9.27
N ASN A 409 -3.48 -14.83 -10.13
CA ASN A 409 -2.20 -15.52 -10.12
C ASN A 409 -2.32 -17.03 -10.43
N SER A 410 -2.99 -17.35 -11.54
CA SER A 410 -3.03 -18.73 -12.02
C SER A 410 -1.64 -19.21 -12.50
N LYS A 411 -1.49 -20.52 -12.59
CA LYS A 411 -0.28 -21.14 -13.17
C LYS A 411 -0.03 -20.70 -14.61
N HIS A 412 -1.08 -20.37 -15.35
CA HIS A 412 -1.02 -19.97 -16.75
C HIS A 412 -0.36 -18.61 -16.96
N ILE A 413 -0.43 -17.71 -15.97
CA ILE A 413 0.26 -16.41 -16.00
C ILE A 413 1.58 -16.39 -15.23
N GLY A 414 2.11 -17.58 -14.90
CA GLY A 414 3.45 -17.75 -14.37
C GLY A 414 3.54 -17.88 -12.85
N ALA A 415 2.46 -18.24 -12.14
CA ALA A 415 2.57 -18.62 -10.74
C ALA A 415 3.49 -19.85 -10.60
N ASP A 416 4.32 -19.86 -9.57
CA ASP A 416 5.29 -20.94 -9.36
C ASP A 416 4.62 -22.21 -8.86
N MET A 417 3.70 -22.07 -7.91
CA MET A 417 2.92 -23.18 -7.35
C MET A 417 1.48 -22.78 -7.13
N ASN A 418 0.55 -23.66 -7.51
CA ASN A 418 -0.87 -23.50 -7.29
C ASN A 418 -1.39 -24.72 -6.51
N TYR A 419 -1.89 -24.46 -5.32
CA TYR A 419 -2.56 -25.46 -4.49
C TYR A 419 -4.07 -25.21 -4.47
N ALA A 420 -4.85 -26.23 -4.27
CA ALA A 420 -6.29 -26.12 -4.08
C ALA A 420 -6.71 -26.85 -2.82
N TRP A 421 -7.72 -26.33 -2.12
CA TRP A 421 -8.41 -27.10 -1.10
C TRP A 421 -9.47 -28.01 -1.72
N PRO A 422 -9.94 -29.06 -1.03
CA PRO A 422 -11.01 -29.93 -1.55
C PRO A 422 -12.32 -29.19 -1.85
N THR A 423 -12.54 -28.05 -1.22
CA THR A 423 -13.67 -27.13 -1.44
C THR A 423 -13.56 -26.28 -2.71
N ALA A 424 -12.43 -26.36 -3.43
CA ALA A 424 -12.20 -25.51 -4.59
C ALA A 424 -13.10 -25.90 -5.77
N GLU A 425 -13.65 -24.87 -6.42
CA GLU A 425 -14.48 -24.99 -7.62
C GLU A 425 -13.81 -24.22 -8.77
N ILE A 426 -13.14 -24.93 -9.67
CA ILE A 426 -12.37 -24.31 -10.77
C ILE A 426 -13.12 -24.53 -12.08
N ALA A 427 -13.78 -23.51 -12.61
CA ALA A 427 -14.66 -23.62 -13.77
C ALA A 427 -14.74 -22.32 -14.57
N VAL A 428 -15.27 -22.41 -15.80
CA VAL A 428 -15.51 -21.22 -16.63
C VAL A 428 -16.56 -20.30 -16.00
N MET A 429 -17.56 -20.89 -15.32
CA MET A 429 -18.60 -20.16 -14.55
C MET A 429 -19.24 -21.10 -13.54
N GLY A 430 -20.00 -20.53 -12.61
CA GLY A 430 -20.74 -21.32 -11.62
C GLY A 430 -21.71 -22.31 -12.27
N ALA A 431 -21.90 -23.45 -11.61
CA ALA A 431 -22.63 -24.62 -12.16
C ALA A 431 -24.05 -24.29 -12.64
N LYS A 432 -24.80 -23.45 -11.90
CA LYS A 432 -26.16 -23.03 -12.28
C LYS A 432 -26.18 -22.29 -13.62
N GLY A 433 -25.33 -21.27 -13.79
CA GLY A 433 -25.27 -20.49 -15.03
C GLY A 433 -24.82 -21.34 -16.22
N ALA A 434 -23.87 -22.24 -16.00
CA ALA A 434 -23.43 -23.19 -17.03
C ALA A 434 -24.56 -24.15 -17.46
N ALA A 435 -25.31 -24.71 -16.50
CA ALA A 435 -26.45 -25.59 -16.76
C ALA A 435 -27.55 -24.87 -17.56
N GLU A 436 -27.88 -23.62 -17.19
CA GLU A 436 -28.89 -22.82 -17.92
C GLU A 436 -28.50 -22.55 -19.39
N ILE A 437 -27.20 -22.46 -19.69
CA ILE A 437 -26.71 -22.25 -21.06
C ILE A 437 -26.63 -23.55 -21.83
N ILE A 438 -25.95 -24.55 -21.29
CA ILE A 438 -25.65 -25.82 -21.98
C ILE A 438 -26.92 -26.64 -22.20
N PHE A 439 -27.76 -26.77 -21.18
CA PHE A 439 -28.95 -27.61 -21.16
C PHE A 439 -30.26 -26.84 -21.38
N ARG A 440 -30.17 -25.63 -21.92
CA ARG A 440 -31.30 -24.69 -22.11
C ARG A 440 -32.53 -25.35 -22.71
N ASN A 441 -32.35 -26.17 -23.75
CA ASN A 441 -33.46 -26.82 -24.44
C ASN A 441 -34.04 -27.98 -23.64
N GLU A 442 -33.21 -28.74 -22.92
CA GLU A 442 -33.67 -29.83 -22.04
C GLU A 442 -34.49 -29.29 -20.87
N ILE A 443 -33.99 -28.23 -20.24
CA ILE A 443 -34.67 -27.55 -19.13
C ILE A 443 -36.02 -26.98 -19.57
N LYS A 444 -36.03 -26.27 -20.71
CA LYS A 444 -37.25 -25.66 -21.23
C LYS A 444 -38.35 -26.67 -21.58
N ASN A 445 -37.98 -27.84 -22.05
CA ASN A 445 -38.92 -28.86 -22.51
C ASN A 445 -39.23 -29.94 -21.45
N ALA A 446 -38.73 -29.80 -20.23
CA ALA A 446 -38.99 -30.73 -19.13
C ALA A 446 -40.38 -30.46 -18.52
N ASP A 447 -41.01 -31.52 -18.00
CA ASP A 447 -42.29 -31.38 -17.25
C ASP A 447 -42.14 -30.54 -16.00
N ASP A 448 -40.96 -30.56 -15.34
CA ASP A 448 -40.57 -29.68 -14.24
C ASP A 448 -39.21 -29.03 -14.56
N PRO A 449 -39.21 -27.80 -15.08
CA PRO A 449 -37.98 -27.09 -15.45
C PRO A 449 -37.05 -26.79 -14.25
N GLU A 450 -37.60 -26.56 -13.05
CA GLU A 450 -36.78 -26.27 -11.86
C GLU A 450 -36.06 -27.52 -11.36
N ALA A 451 -36.75 -28.65 -11.29
CA ALA A 451 -36.14 -29.93 -10.94
C ALA A 451 -35.07 -30.33 -11.96
N LYS A 452 -35.36 -30.13 -13.27
CA LYS A 452 -34.38 -30.41 -14.34
C LYS A 452 -33.15 -29.51 -14.28
N LEU A 453 -33.33 -28.23 -13.94
CA LEU A 453 -32.21 -27.32 -13.74
C LEU A 453 -31.31 -27.81 -12.59
N LYS A 454 -31.88 -28.17 -11.44
CA LYS A 454 -31.11 -28.68 -10.30
C LYS A 454 -30.36 -29.97 -10.61
N GLU A 455 -30.98 -30.88 -11.37
CA GLU A 455 -30.31 -32.10 -11.85
C GLU A 455 -29.09 -31.77 -12.72
N LYS A 456 -29.25 -30.85 -13.66
CA LYS A 456 -28.16 -30.42 -14.58
C LYS A 456 -27.09 -29.58 -13.93
N GLU A 457 -27.45 -28.79 -12.93
CA GLU A 457 -26.51 -28.05 -12.07
C GLU A 457 -25.63 -29.06 -11.30
N ALA A 458 -26.22 -30.06 -10.68
CA ALA A 458 -25.47 -31.10 -9.98
C ALA A 458 -24.56 -31.91 -10.93
N GLU A 459 -25.04 -32.28 -12.12
CA GLU A 459 -24.25 -32.95 -13.15
C GLU A 459 -23.03 -32.12 -13.57
N TYR A 460 -23.23 -30.82 -13.82
CA TYR A 460 -22.14 -29.92 -14.18
C TYR A 460 -21.14 -29.70 -13.02
N ALA A 461 -21.64 -29.56 -11.79
CA ALA A 461 -20.80 -29.38 -10.62
C ALA A 461 -19.91 -30.62 -10.39
N GLU A 462 -20.45 -31.85 -10.50
CA GLU A 462 -19.68 -33.08 -10.37
C GLU A 462 -18.58 -33.17 -11.44
N LEU A 463 -18.88 -32.77 -12.67
CA LEU A 463 -17.94 -32.83 -13.78
C LEU A 463 -16.86 -31.77 -13.73
N PHE A 464 -17.17 -30.51 -13.37
CA PHE A 464 -16.30 -29.36 -13.60
C PHE A 464 -16.05 -28.47 -12.38
N ALA A 465 -17.01 -28.33 -11.45
CA ALA A 465 -16.84 -27.45 -10.30
C ALA A 465 -16.13 -28.19 -9.13
N ASN A 466 -14.91 -28.63 -9.38
CA ASN A 466 -14.07 -29.33 -8.42
C ASN A 466 -12.59 -29.14 -8.77
N PRO A 467 -11.64 -29.37 -7.84
CA PRO A 467 -10.22 -29.15 -8.09
C PRO A 467 -9.56 -30.27 -8.92
N TYR A 468 -10.18 -31.42 -9.02
CA TYR A 468 -9.53 -32.62 -9.55
C TYR A 468 -9.33 -32.57 -11.07
N ASN A 469 -10.23 -31.95 -11.81
CA ASN A 469 -10.08 -31.73 -13.25
C ASN A 469 -8.84 -30.86 -13.56
N ALA A 470 -8.66 -29.79 -12.80
CA ALA A 470 -7.49 -28.90 -12.93
C ALA A 470 -6.21 -29.62 -12.50
N ALA A 471 -6.26 -30.41 -11.42
CA ALA A 471 -5.12 -31.19 -10.94
C ALA A 471 -4.68 -32.25 -11.95
N GLN A 472 -5.63 -32.98 -12.57
CA GLN A 472 -5.35 -33.97 -13.62
C GLN A 472 -4.67 -33.35 -14.85
N ARG A 473 -4.87 -32.06 -15.10
CA ARG A 473 -4.23 -31.31 -16.20
C ARG A 473 -2.90 -30.67 -15.80
N GLY A 474 -2.52 -30.75 -14.51
CA GLY A 474 -1.34 -30.09 -13.98
C GLY A 474 -1.51 -28.57 -13.79
N TYR A 475 -2.74 -28.06 -13.77
CA TYR A 475 -3.05 -26.63 -13.49
C TYR A 475 -3.03 -26.32 -11.99
N VAL A 476 -3.27 -27.34 -11.17
CA VAL A 476 -3.08 -27.37 -9.73
C VAL A 476 -2.00 -28.40 -9.43
N ASP A 477 -0.98 -28.00 -8.67
CA ASP A 477 0.15 -28.88 -8.35
C ASP A 477 -0.23 -29.95 -7.32
N GLU A 478 -1.08 -29.60 -6.36
CA GLU A 478 -1.57 -30.54 -5.34
C GLU A 478 -2.91 -30.04 -4.76
N VAL A 479 -3.82 -30.97 -4.51
CA VAL A 479 -5.01 -30.74 -3.69
C VAL A 479 -4.63 -31.04 -2.25
N ILE A 480 -4.62 -30.02 -1.39
CA ILE A 480 -4.10 -30.08 -0.02
C ILE A 480 -5.21 -29.97 1.02
N ILE A 481 -5.06 -30.65 2.14
CA ILE A 481 -5.94 -30.49 3.30
C ILE A 481 -5.65 -29.11 3.92
N PRO A 482 -6.68 -28.30 4.28
CA PRO A 482 -6.49 -26.94 4.82
C PRO A 482 -5.49 -26.87 5.99
N GLU A 483 -5.50 -27.84 6.90
CA GLU A 483 -4.59 -27.95 8.05
C GLU A 483 -3.11 -27.99 7.65
N ASN A 484 -2.78 -28.54 6.49
CA ASN A 484 -1.42 -28.72 6.02
C ASN A 484 -0.90 -27.48 5.26
N THR A 485 -1.75 -26.47 5.02
CA THR A 485 -1.44 -25.32 4.17
C THR A 485 -0.18 -24.59 4.62
N ARG A 486 -0.08 -24.25 5.91
CA ARG A 486 1.07 -23.52 6.44
C ARG A 486 2.39 -24.28 6.24
N GLU A 487 2.45 -25.55 6.60
CA GLU A 487 3.66 -26.36 6.47
C GLU A 487 4.11 -26.48 5.01
N LYS A 488 3.14 -26.72 4.11
CA LYS A 488 3.39 -26.78 2.66
C LYS A 488 3.94 -25.45 2.14
N LEU A 489 3.35 -24.33 2.53
CA LEU A 489 3.80 -22.99 2.11
C LEU A 489 5.21 -22.66 2.60
N ILE A 490 5.54 -22.96 3.86
CA ILE A 490 6.90 -22.75 4.37
C ILE A 490 7.92 -23.54 3.54
N LYS A 491 7.63 -24.80 3.21
CA LYS A 491 8.50 -25.65 2.38
C LYS A 491 8.60 -25.10 0.95
N ALA A 492 7.48 -24.68 0.37
CA ALA A 492 7.42 -24.15 -0.98
C ALA A 492 8.19 -22.82 -1.13
N PHE A 493 7.98 -21.86 -0.24
CA PHE A 493 8.74 -20.59 -0.27
C PHE A 493 10.23 -20.80 0.00
N LYS A 494 10.59 -21.77 0.85
CA LYS A 494 12.00 -22.13 1.05
C LYS A 494 12.62 -22.71 -0.22
N MET A 495 11.89 -23.55 -0.96
CA MET A 495 12.36 -24.10 -2.23
C MET A 495 12.53 -23.03 -3.31
N LEU A 496 11.67 -22.01 -3.30
CA LEU A 496 11.69 -20.90 -4.25
C LEU A 496 12.62 -19.74 -3.84
N GLU A 497 13.34 -19.85 -2.73
CA GLU A 497 14.15 -18.75 -2.16
C GLU A 497 15.18 -18.18 -3.13
N ASN A 498 15.71 -19.03 -4.00
CA ASN A 498 16.70 -18.64 -5.00
C ASN A 498 16.12 -18.55 -6.42
N LYS A 499 14.80 -18.36 -6.54
CA LYS A 499 14.14 -18.17 -7.84
C LYS A 499 14.74 -16.97 -8.57
N VAL A 500 15.03 -17.14 -9.84
CA VAL A 500 15.44 -16.07 -10.76
C VAL A 500 14.64 -16.18 -12.04
N ASP A 501 13.84 -15.16 -12.33
CA ASP A 501 13.12 -15.03 -13.58
C ASP A 501 13.84 -14.08 -14.54
N ASN A 502 14.09 -14.53 -15.77
CA ASN A 502 14.70 -13.73 -16.82
C ASN A 502 13.63 -13.15 -17.75
N LEU A 503 13.13 -11.98 -17.39
CA LEU A 503 12.21 -11.26 -18.27
C LEU A 503 12.91 -10.68 -19.49
N PRO A 504 12.20 -10.51 -20.63
CA PRO A 504 12.75 -9.81 -21.80
C PRO A 504 13.25 -8.41 -21.44
N LYS A 505 14.41 -8.02 -21.96
CA LYS A 505 14.95 -6.67 -21.75
C LYS A 505 14.01 -5.62 -22.33
N LYS A 506 13.63 -4.63 -21.52
CA LYS A 506 12.78 -3.49 -21.90
C LYS A 506 13.21 -2.24 -21.14
N LYS A 507 12.87 -1.05 -21.63
CA LYS A 507 13.15 0.20 -20.90
C LYS A 507 12.32 0.26 -19.62
N HIS A 508 11.03 -0.05 -19.73
CA HIS A 508 10.06 -0.21 -18.66
C HIS A 508 8.85 -0.97 -19.20
N GLY A 509 7.98 -1.46 -18.34
CA GLY A 509 6.69 -2.01 -18.75
C GLY A 509 5.75 -0.91 -19.26
N ASN A 510 4.86 -1.27 -20.18
CA ASN A 510 3.75 -0.40 -20.61
C ASN A 510 2.44 -0.96 -20.06
N ILE A 511 2.30 -0.82 -18.75
CA ILE A 511 1.10 -1.25 -18.04
C ILE A 511 -0.10 -0.38 -18.48
N PRO A 512 -1.30 -0.94 -18.66
CA PRO A 512 -2.50 -0.12 -18.94
C PRO A 512 -2.78 0.81 -17.74
N LEU A 513 -2.55 2.12 -17.92
CA LEU A 513 -2.68 3.15 -16.87
C LEU A 513 -4.11 3.70 -16.76
#